data_be4e329800f9388ffe7672bbeec2eb17
#
_entry.id   be4e329800f9388ffe7672bbeec2eb17
#
_cell.length_a   1.000
_cell.length_b   1.000
_cell.length_c   1.000
_cell.angle_alpha   90.00
_cell.angle_beta   90.00
_cell.angle_gamma   90.00
#
_symmetry.space_group_name_H-M   'P 1'
#
loop_
_entity.id
_entity.type
_entity.pdbx_description
1 polymer ?
#
loop_
_entity_poly.entity_id
_entity_poly.type
_entity_poly.pdbx_seq_one_letter_code
_entity_poly.pdbx_strand_id
1 'polypeptide(L)'
;MNLLKKLNTYVNDVDRYLALAGIIVGIIASFVFVFINDKLVPAPASLAIFSFIYLLNRGYNILKISKVHFSKNKSEILFIAVFILISLSTISFILRPELYSRPLIYFILISFVSGLLAFGIIYLPKNRKYEYLALISIIIIGLNLRLLPQVLFPDLLGMDPWVHREFTIQIMTVGHLVEGFAYSRLPSMHIFIAAASFLTGLNYKWSSIVSVTIPQLVSFILIYLIGKSIFNPKVGLLGALLLCVSANFICLGYQIFPTGFAMVASAFLFYYLIKKDNTTPAIDAAIKILFAILIISIHMQVALAILIFLIFFGVGKKIYDKFQNNELDFIYSNKTKSIFVILFTVLMFAWWIYVANKIELPFKFVMRALEFDPSQINVVSAYSTFIIPYYQYFLNILPYLFFYGFSIVGFFYAISKKSKSEYFALTLGGIALLATPFLLLESNMSGYLSERWIYTAQLFMSIPVAVGVLHIFKVTKKKTVLKGIVLVSLISLFVFVNVINPAAEIDNSQVSQSTIRYAYTDSELQSVNTLQTINNNTFFYTDKYNINAFSNQNIQYRNFDYVNENLQNKNYTAFRGLVILRTVLANEPVPGLKLDYNPITELSSDNSFDRVYDSGSEVAFLNIINPKSQKK
;
A
#
# COMPACT_ATOMS: atom_id res chain seq x y z
N MET A 1 6.49 -37.21 -35.05
CA MET A 1 5.56 -37.53 -33.93
C MET A 1 6.24 -37.64 -32.57
N ASN A 2 7.43 -38.22 -32.43
CA ASN A 2 8.15 -38.35 -31.16
C ASN A 2 8.68 -36.99 -30.58
N LEU A 3 9.12 -36.07 -31.42
CA LEU A 3 9.63 -34.77 -30.96
C LEU A 3 8.50 -33.89 -30.39
N LEU A 4 7.34 -33.87 -31.05
CA LEU A 4 6.15 -33.15 -30.58
C LEU A 4 5.57 -33.76 -29.27
N LYS A 5 5.62 -35.10 -29.11
CA LYS A 5 5.26 -35.73 -27.83
C LYS A 5 6.26 -35.37 -26.71
N LYS A 6 7.56 -35.33 -26.97
CA LYS A 6 8.57 -34.90 -26.02
C LYS A 6 8.42 -33.41 -25.67
N LEU A 7 8.23 -32.52 -26.66
CA LEU A 7 7.93 -31.11 -26.41
C LEU A 7 6.66 -30.93 -25.57
N ASN A 8 5.59 -31.64 -25.84
CA ASN A 8 4.36 -31.63 -25.04
C ASN A 8 4.59 -32.13 -23.60
N THR A 9 5.50 -33.08 -23.37
CA THR A 9 5.86 -33.51 -22.02
C THR A 9 6.64 -32.45 -21.27
N TYR A 10 7.57 -31.75 -21.93
CA TYR A 10 8.30 -30.61 -21.31
C TYR A 10 7.39 -29.45 -20.99
N VAL A 11 6.48 -29.07 -21.87
CA VAL A 11 5.46 -28.02 -21.63
C VAL A 11 4.55 -28.38 -20.45
N ASN A 12 4.30 -29.70 -20.22
CA ASN A 12 3.49 -30.19 -19.10
C ASN A 12 4.11 -30.00 -17.72
N ASP A 13 5.43 -29.85 -17.66
CA ASP A 13 6.22 -29.81 -16.43
C ASP A 13 6.99 -28.49 -16.23
N VAL A 14 6.70 -27.45 -17.02
CA VAL A 14 7.35 -26.14 -16.92
C VAL A 14 7.28 -25.56 -15.50
N ASP A 15 6.12 -25.67 -14.85
CA ASP A 15 5.92 -25.25 -13.45
C ASP A 15 6.85 -25.99 -12.49
N ARG A 16 7.13 -27.28 -12.74
CA ARG A 16 8.07 -28.09 -11.93
C ARG A 16 9.50 -27.64 -12.14
N TYR A 17 9.93 -27.45 -13.39
CA TYR A 17 11.31 -27.03 -13.68
C TYR A 17 11.58 -25.63 -13.16
N LEU A 18 10.64 -24.70 -13.29
CA LEU A 18 10.79 -23.37 -12.74
C LEU A 18 10.81 -23.36 -11.20
N ALA A 19 10.02 -24.21 -10.55
CA ALA A 19 10.08 -24.35 -9.10
C ALA A 19 11.39 -24.96 -8.62
N LEU A 20 11.95 -25.96 -9.35
CA LEU A 20 13.29 -26.50 -9.07
C LEU A 20 14.38 -25.44 -9.27
N ALA A 21 14.30 -24.67 -10.35
CA ALA A 21 15.19 -23.51 -10.58
C ALA A 21 15.07 -22.48 -9.45
N GLY A 22 13.85 -22.20 -8.99
CA GLY A 22 13.60 -21.29 -7.86
C GLY A 22 14.26 -21.75 -6.56
N ILE A 23 14.28 -23.07 -6.29
CA ILE A 23 15.02 -23.64 -5.13
C ILE A 23 16.51 -23.41 -5.30
N ILE A 24 17.08 -23.76 -6.45
CA ILE A 24 18.53 -23.66 -6.69
C ILE A 24 18.98 -22.19 -6.62
N VAL A 25 18.30 -21.33 -7.36
CA VAL A 25 18.60 -19.87 -7.37
C VAL A 25 18.43 -19.27 -5.97
N GLY A 26 17.36 -19.63 -5.27
CA GLY A 26 17.11 -19.14 -3.92
C GLY A 26 18.20 -19.55 -2.92
N ILE A 27 18.67 -20.80 -2.98
CA ILE A 27 19.76 -21.29 -2.11
C ILE A 27 21.08 -20.57 -2.46
N ILE A 28 21.45 -20.52 -3.75
CA ILE A 28 22.69 -19.89 -4.20
C ILE A 28 22.69 -18.40 -3.84
N ALA A 29 21.61 -17.68 -4.14
CA ALA A 29 21.51 -16.26 -3.83
C ALA A 29 21.52 -16.01 -2.32
N SER A 30 20.88 -16.85 -1.50
CA SER A 30 20.94 -16.75 -0.04
C SER A 30 22.37 -16.88 0.45
N PHE A 31 23.12 -17.85 -0.08
CA PHE A 31 24.53 -18.05 0.28
C PHE A 31 25.39 -16.83 -0.12
N VAL A 32 25.21 -16.32 -1.33
CA VAL A 32 25.95 -15.13 -1.81
C VAL A 32 25.65 -13.91 -0.94
N PHE A 33 24.38 -13.67 -0.59
CA PHE A 33 23.99 -12.50 0.22
C PHE A 33 24.48 -12.56 1.67
N VAL A 34 24.78 -13.74 2.23
CA VAL A 34 25.44 -13.82 3.54
C VAL A 34 26.77 -13.04 3.54
N PHE A 35 27.51 -13.03 2.42
CA PHE A 35 28.81 -12.34 2.30
C PHE A 35 28.71 -10.89 1.83
N ILE A 36 27.62 -10.51 1.15
CA ILE A 36 27.45 -9.16 0.60
C ILE A 36 26.64 -8.28 1.57
N ASN A 37 25.49 -8.76 2.00
CA ASN A 37 24.58 -8.07 2.92
C ASN A 37 23.58 -9.07 3.49
N ASP A 38 23.76 -9.49 4.73
CA ASP A 38 22.93 -10.48 5.42
C ASP A 38 21.45 -10.09 5.50
N LYS A 39 21.14 -8.80 5.50
CA LYS A 39 19.76 -8.28 5.47
C LYS A 39 18.99 -8.68 4.21
N LEU A 40 19.66 -9.01 3.11
CA LEU A 40 19.03 -9.44 1.86
C LEU A 40 18.74 -10.95 1.81
N VAL A 41 19.34 -11.76 2.68
CA VAL A 41 19.18 -13.22 2.74
C VAL A 41 17.73 -13.69 2.82
N PRO A 42 16.83 -13.06 3.60
CA PRO A 42 15.45 -13.55 3.73
C PRO A 42 14.66 -13.62 2.42
N ALA A 43 14.92 -12.74 1.46
CA ALA A 43 14.19 -12.71 0.20
C ALA A 43 14.44 -13.95 -0.69
N PRO A 44 15.70 -14.31 -1.05
CA PRO A 44 15.96 -15.52 -1.80
C PRO A 44 15.71 -16.81 -0.99
N ALA A 45 15.88 -16.80 0.32
CA ALA A 45 15.48 -17.92 1.19
C ALA A 45 13.96 -18.17 1.10
N SER A 46 13.15 -17.12 1.08
CA SER A 46 11.72 -17.21 0.84
C SER A 46 11.41 -17.85 -0.53
N LEU A 47 12.11 -17.45 -1.60
CA LEU A 47 11.97 -18.07 -2.92
C LEU A 47 12.21 -19.58 -2.86
N ALA A 48 13.30 -20.01 -2.24
CA ALA A 48 13.63 -21.45 -2.11
C ALA A 48 12.56 -22.22 -1.32
N ILE A 49 12.15 -21.70 -0.15
CA ILE A 49 11.18 -22.34 0.74
C ILE A 49 9.82 -22.49 0.04
N PHE A 50 9.27 -21.43 -0.54
CA PHE A 50 7.96 -21.47 -1.17
C PHE A 50 7.95 -22.24 -2.48
N SER A 51 9.07 -22.27 -3.22
CA SER A 51 9.25 -23.17 -4.39
C SER A 51 9.21 -24.63 -3.97
N PHE A 52 9.87 -24.99 -2.88
CA PHE A 52 9.83 -26.34 -2.32
C PHE A 52 8.43 -26.74 -1.85
N ILE A 53 7.75 -25.84 -1.13
CA ILE A 53 6.36 -26.05 -0.67
C ILE A 53 5.42 -26.28 -1.88
N TYR A 54 5.61 -25.53 -2.97
CA TYR A 54 4.86 -25.73 -4.20
C TYR A 54 5.05 -27.15 -4.74
N LEU A 55 6.29 -27.63 -4.84
CA LEU A 55 6.58 -28.97 -5.36
C LEU A 55 5.93 -30.07 -4.52
N LEU A 56 5.93 -29.95 -3.20
CA LEU A 56 5.25 -30.88 -2.30
C LEU A 56 3.74 -30.97 -2.56
N ASN A 57 3.15 -29.91 -3.06
CA ASN A 57 1.71 -29.78 -3.26
C ASN A 57 1.29 -29.77 -4.74
N ARG A 58 2.21 -29.91 -5.69
CA ARG A 58 2.01 -29.73 -7.13
C ARG A 58 0.81 -30.48 -7.73
N GLY A 59 0.49 -31.64 -7.20
CA GLY A 59 -0.67 -32.45 -7.66
C GLY A 59 -2.05 -31.84 -7.32
N TYR A 60 -2.11 -30.83 -6.45
CA TYR A 60 -3.38 -30.31 -5.93
C TYR A 60 -4.09 -29.39 -6.93
N ASN A 61 -5.41 -29.58 -7.08
CA ASN A 61 -6.25 -28.74 -7.92
C ASN A 61 -7.17 -27.86 -7.06
N ILE A 62 -6.97 -26.56 -7.10
CA ILE A 62 -7.70 -25.55 -6.32
C ILE A 62 -9.21 -25.55 -6.68
N LEU A 63 -9.57 -25.86 -7.90
CA LEU A 63 -10.99 -25.96 -8.30
C LEU A 63 -11.77 -27.03 -7.52
N LYS A 64 -11.07 -28.03 -6.95
CA LYS A 64 -11.70 -29.09 -6.12
C LYS A 64 -12.04 -28.63 -4.69
N ILE A 65 -11.60 -27.46 -4.25
CA ILE A 65 -11.87 -26.90 -2.91
C ILE A 65 -13.36 -26.72 -2.65
N SER A 66 -14.15 -26.51 -3.70
CA SER A 66 -15.59 -26.32 -3.59
C SER A 66 -16.36 -27.53 -2.98
N LYS A 67 -15.69 -28.65 -2.75
CA LYS A 67 -16.31 -29.90 -2.24
C LYS A 67 -16.24 -30.08 -0.72
N VAL A 68 -15.47 -29.24 0.00
CA VAL A 68 -15.30 -29.36 1.46
C VAL A 68 -15.95 -28.16 2.13
N HIS A 69 -16.94 -28.41 2.99
CA HIS A 69 -17.75 -27.38 3.65
C HIS A 69 -17.98 -27.71 5.12
N PHE A 70 -18.16 -26.67 5.93
CA PHE A 70 -18.74 -26.78 7.26
C PHE A 70 -20.24 -27.07 7.21
N SER A 71 -20.78 -27.68 8.26
CA SER A 71 -22.22 -27.72 8.51
C SER A 71 -22.75 -26.31 8.82
N LYS A 72 -24.06 -26.11 8.65
CA LYS A 72 -24.73 -24.84 8.94
C LYS A 72 -24.39 -24.32 10.35
N ASN A 73 -24.58 -25.16 11.36
CA ASN A 73 -24.34 -24.76 12.77
C ASN A 73 -22.89 -24.35 13.03
N LYS A 74 -21.89 -25.08 12.48
CA LYS A 74 -20.49 -24.72 12.64
C LYS A 74 -20.16 -23.36 11.97
N SER A 75 -20.80 -23.08 10.85
CA SER A 75 -20.61 -21.79 10.15
C SER A 75 -21.25 -20.64 10.95
N GLU A 76 -22.43 -20.83 11.50
CA GLU A 76 -23.10 -19.82 12.33
C GLU A 76 -22.28 -19.49 13.58
N ILE A 77 -21.83 -20.50 14.32
CA ILE A 77 -20.97 -20.31 15.49
C ILE A 77 -19.69 -19.55 15.13
N LEU A 78 -19.05 -19.90 14.00
CA LEU A 78 -17.85 -19.26 13.55
C LEU A 78 -18.09 -17.78 13.23
N PHE A 79 -19.15 -17.43 12.49
CA PHE A 79 -19.44 -16.02 12.18
C PHE A 79 -19.85 -15.22 13.41
N ILE A 80 -20.58 -15.83 14.38
CA ILE A 80 -20.85 -15.19 15.67
C ILE A 80 -19.52 -14.89 16.38
N ALA A 81 -18.59 -15.84 16.46
CA ALA A 81 -17.28 -15.63 17.04
C ALA A 81 -16.49 -14.52 16.33
N VAL A 82 -16.52 -14.48 14.99
CA VAL A 82 -15.90 -13.42 14.19
C VAL A 82 -16.45 -12.04 14.57
N PHE A 83 -17.77 -11.86 14.62
CA PHE A 83 -18.37 -10.58 14.98
C PHE A 83 -18.09 -10.18 16.45
N ILE A 84 -18.12 -11.13 17.38
CA ILE A 84 -17.73 -10.88 18.78
C ILE A 84 -16.28 -10.39 18.86
N LEU A 85 -15.34 -11.05 18.17
CA LEU A 85 -13.93 -10.66 18.18
C LEU A 85 -13.68 -9.30 17.53
N ILE A 86 -14.38 -8.97 16.44
CA ILE A 86 -14.33 -7.63 15.84
C ILE A 86 -14.83 -6.60 16.86
N SER A 87 -15.95 -6.86 17.52
CA SER A 87 -16.48 -5.96 18.56
C SER A 87 -15.51 -5.79 19.72
N LEU A 88 -14.90 -6.88 20.20
CA LEU A 88 -13.89 -6.82 21.27
C LEU A 88 -12.66 -6.02 20.85
N SER A 89 -12.21 -6.14 19.59
CA SER A 89 -11.10 -5.31 19.09
C SER A 89 -11.46 -3.82 19.08
N THR A 90 -12.68 -3.47 18.66
CA THR A 90 -13.17 -2.09 18.69
C THR A 90 -13.34 -1.57 20.13
N ILE A 91 -13.86 -2.39 21.03
CA ILE A 91 -13.97 -2.04 22.46
C ILE A 91 -12.58 -1.82 23.07
N SER A 92 -11.60 -2.67 22.77
CA SER A 92 -10.23 -2.50 23.27
C SER A 92 -9.60 -1.17 22.78
N PHE A 93 -9.95 -0.71 21.58
CA PHE A 93 -9.58 0.61 21.10
C PHE A 93 -10.28 1.74 21.88
N ILE A 94 -11.58 1.60 22.17
CA ILE A 94 -12.33 2.62 22.93
C ILE A 94 -11.78 2.76 24.35
N LEU A 95 -11.44 1.63 24.98
CA LEU A 95 -10.90 1.56 26.36
C LEU A 95 -9.37 1.71 26.42
N ARG A 96 -8.74 2.27 25.38
CA ARG A 96 -7.28 2.44 25.32
C ARG A 96 -6.75 3.30 26.47
N PRO A 97 -5.61 2.93 27.08
CA PRO A 97 -5.02 3.71 28.16
C PRO A 97 -4.34 5.01 27.67
N GLU A 98 -3.84 5.00 26.45
CA GLU A 98 -3.17 6.13 25.82
C GLU A 98 -4.06 6.79 24.76
N LEU A 99 -4.14 8.12 24.77
CA LEU A 99 -5.07 8.85 23.92
C LEU A 99 -4.79 8.66 22.43
N TYR A 100 -3.51 8.64 22.04
CA TYR A 100 -3.04 8.64 20.65
C TYR A 100 -2.36 7.34 20.24
N SER A 101 -2.64 6.22 20.91
CA SER A 101 -2.07 4.91 20.60
C SER A 101 -3.14 3.82 20.67
N ARG A 102 -3.06 2.87 19.73
CA ARG A 102 -3.88 1.66 19.76
C ARG A 102 -3.19 0.59 20.62
N PRO A 103 -3.91 -0.04 21.56
CA PRO A 103 -3.30 -1.03 22.45
C PRO A 103 -2.92 -2.32 21.71
N LEU A 104 -1.87 -3.01 22.17
CA LEU A 104 -1.41 -4.27 21.58
C LEU A 104 -2.53 -5.31 21.43
N ILE A 105 -3.45 -5.38 22.40
CA ILE A 105 -4.59 -6.30 22.35
C ILE A 105 -5.50 -6.06 21.14
N TYR A 106 -5.63 -4.80 20.66
CA TYR A 106 -6.35 -4.48 19.44
C TYR A 106 -5.72 -5.21 18.24
N PHE A 107 -4.39 -5.13 18.08
CA PHE A 107 -3.67 -5.76 16.96
C PHE A 107 -3.74 -7.29 17.04
N ILE A 108 -3.65 -7.87 18.23
CA ILE A 108 -3.79 -9.32 18.45
C ILE A 108 -5.20 -9.78 18.06
N LEU A 109 -6.25 -9.09 18.51
CA LEU A 109 -7.63 -9.47 18.23
C LEU A 109 -7.95 -9.35 16.74
N ILE A 110 -7.57 -8.25 16.08
CA ILE A 110 -7.83 -8.06 14.64
C ILE A 110 -7.08 -9.11 13.78
N SER A 111 -5.89 -9.50 14.22
CA SER A 111 -5.11 -10.54 13.57
C SER A 111 -5.72 -11.92 13.74
N PHE A 112 -6.12 -12.26 14.94
CA PHE A 112 -6.74 -13.55 15.23
C PHE A 112 -8.08 -13.71 14.53
N VAL A 113 -8.94 -12.68 14.54
CA VAL A 113 -10.22 -12.73 13.82
C VAL A 113 -10.04 -12.87 12.32
N SER A 114 -9.00 -12.23 11.74
CA SER A 114 -8.70 -12.38 10.32
C SER A 114 -8.25 -13.80 9.97
N GLY A 115 -7.44 -14.43 10.82
CA GLY A 115 -7.08 -15.85 10.70
C GLY A 115 -8.29 -16.78 10.79
N LEU A 116 -9.17 -16.53 11.77
CA LEU A 116 -10.40 -17.29 11.94
C LEU A 116 -11.36 -17.12 10.76
N LEU A 117 -11.48 -15.91 10.21
CA LEU A 117 -12.27 -15.63 9.03
C LEU A 117 -11.71 -16.33 7.79
N ALA A 118 -10.37 -16.32 7.61
CA ALA A 118 -9.72 -17.07 6.52
C ALA A 118 -10.05 -18.58 6.60
N PHE A 119 -10.02 -19.16 7.80
CA PHE A 119 -10.42 -20.54 8.02
C PHE A 119 -11.90 -20.76 7.64
N GLY A 120 -12.79 -19.86 8.06
CA GLY A 120 -14.20 -19.87 7.70
C GLY A 120 -14.42 -19.82 6.18
N ILE A 121 -13.69 -18.95 5.49
CA ILE A 121 -13.76 -18.81 4.02
C ILE A 121 -13.36 -20.12 3.31
N ILE A 122 -12.29 -20.77 3.77
CA ILE A 122 -11.82 -22.04 3.16
C ILE A 122 -12.87 -23.15 3.27
N TYR A 123 -13.58 -23.24 4.38
CA TYR A 123 -14.61 -24.25 4.62
C TYR A 123 -16.04 -23.71 4.41
N LEU A 124 -16.19 -22.59 3.71
CA LEU A 124 -17.46 -21.90 3.47
C LEU A 124 -18.52 -22.84 2.89
N PRO A 125 -19.75 -22.88 3.45
CA PRO A 125 -20.88 -23.61 2.87
C PRO A 125 -21.28 -23.09 1.49
N LYS A 126 -21.93 -23.94 0.71
CA LYS A 126 -22.51 -23.57 -0.59
C LYS A 126 -23.80 -22.75 -0.41
N ASN A 127 -23.73 -21.63 0.27
CA ASN A 127 -24.87 -20.77 0.51
C ASN A 127 -24.43 -19.30 0.43
N ARG A 128 -25.11 -18.49 -0.39
CA ARG A 128 -24.82 -17.07 -0.59
C ARG A 128 -24.87 -16.25 0.71
N LYS A 129 -25.71 -16.64 1.69
CA LYS A 129 -25.75 -15.99 3.01
C LYS A 129 -24.35 -15.91 3.64
N TYR A 130 -23.58 -17.01 3.65
CA TYR A 130 -22.25 -17.04 4.26
C TYR A 130 -21.18 -16.37 3.40
N GLU A 131 -21.36 -16.29 2.07
CA GLU A 131 -20.51 -15.47 1.21
C GLU A 131 -20.66 -13.98 1.59
N TYR A 132 -21.90 -13.50 1.77
CA TYR A 132 -22.16 -12.13 2.19
C TYR A 132 -21.69 -11.84 3.61
N LEU A 133 -21.89 -12.76 4.56
CA LEU A 133 -21.38 -12.60 5.92
C LEU A 133 -19.84 -12.49 5.95
N ALA A 134 -19.13 -13.29 5.16
CA ALA A 134 -17.69 -13.20 5.04
C ALA A 134 -17.26 -11.87 4.41
N LEU A 135 -17.93 -11.42 3.35
CA LEU A 135 -17.64 -10.15 2.70
C LEU A 135 -17.91 -8.95 3.62
N ILE A 136 -19.03 -8.96 4.35
CA ILE A 136 -19.35 -7.93 5.35
C ILE A 136 -18.28 -7.91 6.45
N SER A 137 -17.84 -9.09 6.95
CA SER A 137 -16.77 -9.18 7.94
C SER A 137 -15.46 -8.56 7.42
N ILE A 138 -15.10 -8.80 6.15
CA ILE A 138 -13.92 -8.19 5.50
C ILE A 138 -14.07 -6.67 5.45
N ILE A 139 -15.24 -6.17 5.06
CA ILE A 139 -15.51 -4.72 4.99
C ILE A 139 -15.41 -4.09 6.38
N ILE A 140 -15.97 -4.73 7.43
CA ILE A 140 -15.90 -4.21 8.81
C ILE A 140 -14.45 -4.20 9.32
N ILE A 141 -13.66 -5.26 9.06
CA ILE A 141 -12.23 -5.27 9.36
C ILE A 141 -11.52 -4.14 8.61
N GLY A 142 -11.84 -3.96 7.33
CA GLY A 142 -11.28 -2.89 6.49
C GLY A 142 -11.61 -1.49 6.99
N LEU A 143 -12.85 -1.25 7.41
CA LEU A 143 -13.29 -0.02 8.06
C LEU A 143 -12.52 0.21 9.35
N ASN A 144 -12.44 -0.80 10.20
CA ASN A 144 -11.75 -0.74 11.48
C ASN A 144 -10.29 -0.30 11.30
N LEU A 145 -9.55 -0.95 10.40
CA LEU A 145 -8.15 -0.65 10.14
C LEU A 145 -7.90 0.75 9.55
N ARG A 146 -8.88 1.35 8.87
CA ARG A 146 -8.73 2.64 8.17
C ARG A 146 -9.37 3.82 8.89
N LEU A 147 -10.50 3.61 9.57
CA LEU A 147 -11.20 4.68 10.26
C LEU A 147 -10.67 4.92 11.68
N LEU A 148 -10.24 3.87 12.41
CA LEU A 148 -9.77 4.07 13.77
C LEU A 148 -8.56 5.00 13.85
N PRO A 149 -7.54 4.92 12.98
CA PRO A 149 -6.48 5.93 12.95
C PRO A 149 -7.00 7.36 12.71
N GLN A 150 -8.02 7.51 11.85
CA GLN A 150 -8.64 8.80 11.57
C GLN A 150 -9.41 9.38 12.78
N VAL A 151 -9.96 8.52 13.64
CA VAL A 151 -10.64 8.92 14.87
C VAL A 151 -9.65 9.14 16.01
N LEU A 152 -8.49 8.47 15.96
CA LEU A 152 -7.45 8.54 16.99
C LEU A 152 -6.82 9.94 17.06
N PHE A 153 -6.65 10.60 15.93
CA PHE A 153 -6.01 11.91 15.81
C PHE A 153 -7.01 12.99 15.38
N PRO A 154 -6.83 14.24 15.82
CA PRO A 154 -7.79 15.31 15.58
C PRO A 154 -7.88 15.75 14.11
N ASP A 155 -6.79 15.68 13.34
CA ASP A 155 -6.74 16.15 11.96
C ASP A 155 -6.10 15.11 11.03
N LEU A 156 -5.60 15.53 9.89
CA LEU A 156 -5.11 14.72 8.78
C LEU A 156 -3.92 13.84 9.19
N LEU A 157 -3.88 12.65 8.61
CA LEU A 157 -2.81 11.67 8.77
C LEU A 157 -1.92 11.64 7.54
N GLY A 158 -0.60 11.73 7.74
CA GLY A 158 0.37 11.78 6.65
C GLY A 158 0.84 13.20 6.33
N MET A 159 1.87 13.32 5.50
CA MET A 159 2.39 14.61 5.03
C MET A 159 1.61 15.14 3.83
N ASP A 160 1.48 14.32 2.79
CA ASP A 160 0.83 14.72 1.54
C ASP A 160 -0.62 15.20 1.69
N PRO A 161 -1.46 14.62 2.60
CA PRO A 161 -2.83 15.08 2.81
C PRO A 161 -2.97 16.57 3.15
N TRP A 162 -1.99 17.18 3.81
CA TRP A 162 -2.00 18.62 4.10
C TRP A 162 -1.85 19.46 2.83
N VAL A 163 -0.97 19.05 1.93
CA VAL A 163 -0.80 19.70 0.62
C VAL A 163 -2.06 19.54 -0.24
N HIS A 164 -2.68 18.36 -0.21
CA HIS A 164 -3.94 18.12 -0.92
C HIS A 164 -5.10 18.92 -0.33
N ARG A 165 -5.12 19.12 1.01
CA ARG A 165 -6.09 19.98 1.68
C ARG A 165 -6.02 21.41 1.15
N GLU A 166 -4.82 21.99 1.13
CA GLU A 166 -4.59 23.35 0.68
C GLU A 166 -5.14 23.57 -0.73
N PHE A 167 -4.77 22.70 -1.67
CA PHE A 167 -5.25 22.78 -3.05
C PHE A 167 -6.78 22.62 -3.14
N THR A 168 -7.37 21.70 -2.37
CA THR A 168 -8.84 21.50 -2.37
C THR A 168 -9.56 22.72 -1.79
N ILE A 169 -9.07 23.30 -0.70
CA ILE A 169 -9.67 24.49 -0.09
C ILE A 169 -9.62 25.66 -1.07
N GLN A 170 -8.52 25.85 -1.80
CA GLN A 170 -8.44 26.89 -2.81
C GLN A 170 -9.46 26.68 -3.93
N ILE A 171 -9.61 25.45 -4.44
CA ILE A 171 -10.66 25.14 -5.42
C ILE A 171 -12.05 25.50 -4.86
N MET A 172 -12.33 25.18 -3.59
CA MET A 172 -13.62 25.47 -2.94
C MET A 172 -13.83 26.99 -2.78
N THR A 173 -12.78 27.75 -2.50
CA THR A 173 -12.87 29.20 -2.28
C THR A 173 -13.10 29.97 -3.58
N VAL A 174 -12.38 29.60 -4.65
CA VAL A 174 -12.45 30.34 -5.92
C VAL A 174 -13.49 29.77 -6.91
N GLY A 175 -13.96 28.54 -6.69
CA GLY A 175 -14.95 27.88 -7.54
C GLY A 175 -14.41 27.33 -8.86
N HIS A 176 -13.10 27.35 -9.07
CA HIS A 176 -12.44 26.80 -10.26
C HIS A 176 -11.06 26.20 -9.93
N LEU A 177 -10.45 25.49 -10.91
CA LEU A 177 -9.10 24.93 -10.75
C LEU A 177 -8.07 26.07 -10.68
N VAL A 178 -7.21 25.99 -9.68
CA VAL A 178 -6.13 26.96 -9.45
C VAL A 178 -4.84 26.44 -10.07
N GLU A 179 -4.14 27.31 -10.80
CA GLU A 179 -2.82 26.98 -11.38
C GLU A 179 -1.69 27.09 -10.33
N GLY A 180 -0.54 26.50 -10.63
CA GLY A 180 0.65 26.57 -9.76
C GLY A 180 0.83 25.40 -8.80
N PHE A 181 -0.20 24.60 -8.53
CA PHE A 181 -0.07 23.37 -7.73
C PHE A 181 0.39 22.18 -8.58
N ALA A 182 1.13 21.27 -7.96
CA ALA A 182 1.58 20.05 -8.63
C ALA A 182 0.44 19.21 -9.22
N TYR A 183 -0.76 19.28 -8.62
CA TYR A 183 -1.97 18.56 -9.02
C TYR A 183 -2.99 19.40 -9.79
N SER A 184 -2.70 20.65 -10.18
CA SER A 184 -3.62 21.49 -10.97
C SER A 184 -4.09 20.82 -12.26
N ARG A 185 -3.24 19.98 -12.84
CA ARG A 185 -3.50 19.23 -14.09
C ARG A 185 -3.94 17.78 -13.85
N LEU A 186 -4.08 17.35 -12.58
CA LEU A 186 -4.53 16.03 -12.13
C LEU A 186 -5.58 16.19 -11.00
N PRO A 187 -6.67 16.95 -11.24
CA PRO A 187 -7.49 17.49 -10.17
C PRO A 187 -8.59 16.55 -9.68
N SER A 188 -8.82 15.39 -10.30
CA SER A 188 -10.05 14.62 -10.10
C SER A 188 -10.32 14.28 -8.63
N MET A 189 -9.32 13.83 -7.86
CA MET A 189 -9.53 13.55 -6.43
C MET A 189 -9.99 14.79 -5.67
N HIS A 190 -9.36 15.94 -5.91
CA HIS A 190 -9.66 17.21 -5.22
C HIS A 190 -11.06 17.73 -5.56
N ILE A 191 -11.49 17.57 -6.82
CA ILE A 191 -12.85 17.89 -7.25
C ILE A 191 -13.86 17.01 -6.53
N PHE A 192 -13.61 15.69 -6.39
CA PHE A 192 -14.50 14.79 -5.67
C PHE A 192 -14.60 15.14 -4.19
N ILE A 193 -13.48 15.51 -3.54
CA ILE A 193 -13.49 15.94 -2.13
C ILE A 193 -14.22 17.27 -1.98
N ALA A 194 -13.97 18.25 -2.86
CA ALA A 194 -14.64 19.53 -2.85
C ALA A 194 -16.17 19.37 -3.05
N ALA A 195 -16.58 18.55 -4.03
CA ALA A 195 -17.98 18.24 -4.26
C ALA A 195 -18.64 17.58 -3.04
N ALA A 196 -17.97 16.61 -2.41
CA ALA A 196 -18.46 15.99 -1.17
C ALA A 196 -18.63 17.01 -0.05
N SER A 197 -17.66 17.93 0.12
CA SER A 197 -17.74 19.00 1.12
C SER A 197 -18.93 19.93 0.87
N PHE A 198 -19.13 20.37 -0.37
CA PHE A 198 -20.28 21.21 -0.74
C PHE A 198 -21.63 20.52 -0.53
N LEU A 199 -21.72 19.23 -0.90
CA LEU A 199 -22.99 18.49 -0.81
C LEU A 199 -23.35 18.10 0.62
N THR A 200 -22.36 17.89 1.50
CA THR A 200 -22.60 17.37 2.85
C THR A 200 -22.41 18.40 3.95
N GLY A 201 -21.73 19.52 3.68
CA GLY A 201 -21.30 20.50 4.69
C GLY A 201 -20.17 20.01 5.59
N LEU A 202 -19.59 18.85 5.32
CA LEU A 202 -18.46 18.31 6.09
C LEU A 202 -17.18 19.10 5.83
N ASN A 203 -16.32 19.20 6.85
CA ASN A 203 -14.98 19.76 6.68
C ASN A 203 -14.11 18.85 5.77
N TYR A 204 -12.94 19.36 5.36
CA TYR A 204 -12.04 18.64 4.45
C TYR A 204 -11.70 17.23 4.91
N LYS A 205 -11.38 17.02 6.18
CA LYS A 205 -11.01 15.71 6.73
C LYS A 205 -12.11 14.69 6.49
N TRP A 206 -13.34 14.98 6.90
CA TRP A 206 -14.48 14.05 6.77
C TRP A 206 -14.93 13.90 5.33
N SER A 207 -14.90 14.97 4.53
CA SER A 207 -15.19 14.90 3.09
C SER A 207 -14.21 14.02 2.35
N SER A 208 -12.93 14.07 2.70
CA SER A 208 -11.90 13.22 2.12
C SER A 208 -12.04 11.74 2.53
N ILE A 209 -12.45 11.47 3.77
CA ILE A 209 -12.77 10.10 4.21
C ILE A 209 -13.94 9.53 3.40
N VAL A 210 -15.02 10.31 3.21
CA VAL A 210 -16.18 9.90 2.42
C VAL A 210 -15.80 9.68 0.96
N SER A 211 -14.94 10.53 0.39
CA SER A 211 -14.60 10.50 -1.05
C SER A 211 -13.47 9.53 -1.40
N VAL A 212 -12.58 9.17 -0.47
CA VAL A 212 -11.39 8.36 -0.75
C VAL A 212 -11.37 7.09 0.09
N THR A 213 -11.45 7.20 1.42
CA THR A 213 -11.33 6.04 2.34
C THR A 213 -12.49 5.06 2.17
N ILE A 214 -13.75 5.55 2.17
CA ILE A 214 -14.92 4.67 2.04
C ILE A 214 -14.96 4.00 0.67
N PRO A 215 -14.77 4.69 -0.48
CA PRO A 215 -14.68 4.04 -1.78
C PRO A 215 -13.58 2.98 -1.88
N GLN A 216 -12.46 3.10 -1.15
CA GLN A 216 -11.42 2.08 -1.15
C GLN A 216 -11.93 0.70 -0.68
N LEU A 217 -12.93 0.66 0.21
CA LEU A 217 -13.54 -0.61 0.64
C LEU A 217 -14.24 -1.34 -0.50
N VAL A 218 -14.69 -0.62 -1.53
CA VAL A 218 -15.28 -1.21 -2.74
C VAL A 218 -14.25 -2.05 -3.49
N SER A 219 -12.96 -1.74 -3.38
CA SER A 219 -11.90 -2.56 -3.97
C SER A 219 -11.93 -4.00 -3.45
N PHE A 220 -12.31 -4.23 -2.19
CA PHE A 220 -12.43 -5.60 -1.63
C PHE A 220 -13.60 -6.35 -2.28
N ILE A 221 -14.71 -5.67 -2.52
CA ILE A 221 -15.86 -6.24 -3.24
C ILE A 221 -15.46 -6.60 -4.67
N LEU A 222 -14.73 -5.72 -5.35
CA LEU A 222 -14.28 -5.94 -6.72
C LEU A 222 -13.28 -7.11 -6.81
N ILE A 223 -12.31 -7.20 -5.92
CA ILE A 223 -11.39 -8.35 -5.85
C ILE A 223 -12.14 -9.65 -5.55
N TYR A 224 -13.13 -9.63 -4.64
CA TYR A 224 -14.00 -10.78 -4.44
C TYR A 224 -14.70 -11.20 -5.73
N LEU A 225 -15.30 -10.26 -6.46
CA LEU A 225 -16.00 -10.55 -7.72
C LEU A 225 -15.06 -11.05 -8.81
N ILE A 226 -13.86 -10.49 -8.94
CA ILE A 226 -12.82 -10.92 -9.88
C ILE A 226 -12.37 -12.34 -9.56
N GLY A 227 -11.99 -12.62 -8.33
CA GLY A 227 -11.56 -13.94 -7.88
C GLY A 227 -12.66 -15.00 -8.01
N LYS A 228 -13.92 -14.61 -7.72
CA LYS A 228 -15.11 -15.46 -7.93
C LYS A 228 -15.33 -15.77 -9.41
N SER A 229 -15.16 -14.80 -10.31
CA SER A 229 -15.31 -14.99 -11.76
C SER A 229 -14.21 -15.91 -12.34
N ILE A 230 -12.95 -15.71 -11.90
CA ILE A 230 -11.83 -16.53 -12.38
C ILE A 230 -11.89 -17.94 -11.81
N PHE A 231 -12.17 -18.09 -10.51
CA PHE A 231 -12.14 -19.39 -9.82
C PHE A 231 -13.46 -19.75 -9.13
N ASN A 232 -13.69 -19.18 -7.94
CA ASN A 232 -14.83 -19.46 -7.07
C ASN A 232 -14.88 -18.42 -5.92
N PRO A 233 -16.00 -18.36 -5.13
CA PRO A 233 -16.15 -17.41 -4.04
C PRO A 233 -15.04 -17.48 -2.99
N LYS A 234 -14.48 -18.65 -2.69
CA LYS A 234 -13.46 -18.82 -1.65
C LYS A 234 -12.16 -18.11 -2.02
N VAL A 235 -11.72 -18.22 -3.29
CA VAL A 235 -10.56 -17.51 -3.81
C VAL A 235 -10.79 -16.00 -3.77
N GLY A 236 -11.96 -15.54 -4.21
CA GLY A 236 -12.30 -14.12 -4.21
C GLY A 236 -12.34 -13.52 -2.81
N LEU A 237 -13.02 -14.17 -1.85
CA LEU A 237 -13.10 -13.71 -0.46
C LEU A 237 -11.72 -13.71 0.22
N LEU A 238 -10.92 -14.75 0.00
CA LEU A 238 -9.58 -14.81 0.58
C LEU A 238 -8.67 -13.74 -0.01
N GLY A 239 -8.73 -13.49 -1.33
CA GLY A 239 -8.01 -12.40 -1.98
C GLY A 239 -8.42 -11.03 -1.44
N ALA A 240 -9.72 -10.80 -1.25
CA ALA A 240 -10.24 -9.58 -0.65
C ALA A 240 -9.76 -9.40 0.81
N LEU A 241 -9.76 -10.46 1.62
CA LEU A 241 -9.26 -10.42 3.00
C LEU A 241 -7.75 -10.10 3.04
N LEU A 242 -6.95 -10.79 2.23
CA LEU A 242 -5.50 -10.59 2.21
C LEU A 242 -5.10 -9.20 1.69
N LEU A 243 -5.86 -8.64 0.73
CA LEU A 243 -5.70 -7.24 0.32
C LEU A 243 -6.11 -6.27 1.43
N CYS A 244 -7.22 -6.54 2.11
CA CYS A 244 -7.75 -5.71 3.19
C CYS A 244 -6.73 -5.47 4.30
N VAL A 245 -5.96 -6.51 4.63
CA VAL A 245 -4.96 -6.50 5.73
C VAL A 245 -3.52 -6.26 5.26
N SER A 246 -3.28 -6.01 3.99
CA SER A 246 -1.94 -5.69 3.48
C SER A 246 -1.49 -4.30 3.94
N ALA A 247 -0.29 -4.19 4.52
CA ALA A 247 0.23 -2.98 5.16
C ALA A 247 0.11 -1.74 4.27
N ASN A 248 0.66 -1.79 3.07
CA ASN A 248 0.64 -0.66 2.14
C ASN A 248 -0.77 -0.28 1.69
N PHE A 249 -1.68 -1.26 1.59
CA PHE A 249 -3.07 -1.00 1.21
C PHE A 249 -3.90 -0.44 2.37
N ILE A 250 -3.50 -0.70 3.63
CA ILE A 250 -4.04 -0.03 4.82
C ILE A 250 -3.62 1.44 4.80
N CYS A 251 -2.33 1.72 4.55
CA CYS A 251 -1.79 3.07 4.44
C CYS A 251 -2.57 3.94 3.44
N LEU A 252 -2.80 3.42 2.22
CA LEU A 252 -3.58 4.12 1.19
C LEU A 252 -5.02 4.43 1.60
N GLY A 253 -5.54 3.77 2.62
CA GLY A 253 -6.91 3.95 3.08
C GLY A 253 -7.07 4.96 4.20
N TYR A 254 -6.08 5.15 5.06
CA TYR A 254 -6.14 6.16 6.10
C TYR A 254 -5.38 7.44 5.73
N GLN A 255 -4.34 7.35 4.92
CA GLN A 255 -3.73 8.54 4.33
C GLN A 255 -4.45 8.90 3.02
N ILE A 256 -4.88 10.15 2.91
CA ILE A 256 -5.67 10.60 1.77
C ILE A 256 -4.72 10.94 0.62
N PHE A 257 -4.47 9.96 -0.25
CA PHE A 257 -3.61 10.10 -1.43
C PHE A 257 -4.38 9.96 -2.74
N PRO A 258 -3.98 10.67 -3.79
CA PRO A 258 -4.48 10.42 -5.15
C PRO A 258 -4.27 8.97 -5.60
N THR A 259 -3.15 8.35 -5.18
CA THR A 259 -2.87 6.93 -5.45
C THR A 259 -3.97 6.01 -4.92
N GLY A 260 -4.44 6.21 -3.67
CA GLY A 260 -5.51 5.40 -3.07
C GLY A 260 -6.82 5.49 -3.85
N PHE A 261 -7.19 6.69 -4.30
CA PHE A 261 -8.39 6.91 -5.12
C PHE A 261 -8.25 6.29 -6.52
N ALA A 262 -7.07 6.43 -7.16
CA ALA A 262 -6.79 5.80 -8.45
C ALA A 262 -6.81 4.27 -8.40
N MET A 263 -6.46 3.64 -7.26
CA MET A 263 -6.57 2.18 -7.08
C MET A 263 -8.02 1.70 -7.12
N VAL A 264 -8.97 2.46 -6.59
CA VAL A 264 -10.40 2.14 -6.67
C VAL A 264 -10.85 2.12 -8.14
N ALA A 265 -10.52 3.17 -8.89
CA ALA A 265 -10.82 3.26 -10.32
C ALA A 265 -10.16 2.11 -11.12
N SER A 266 -8.93 1.72 -10.74
CA SER A 266 -8.19 0.61 -11.35
C SER A 266 -8.86 -0.74 -11.07
N ALA A 267 -9.37 -0.96 -9.86
CA ALA A 267 -10.11 -2.17 -9.52
C ALA A 267 -11.42 -2.28 -10.31
N PHE A 268 -12.14 -1.16 -10.51
CA PHE A 268 -13.33 -1.11 -11.38
C PHE A 268 -12.97 -1.42 -12.83
N LEU A 269 -11.97 -0.75 -13.38
CA LEU A 269 -11.52 -1.00 -14.76
C LEU A 269 -11.21 -2.48 -14.96
N PHE A 270 -10.45 -3.08 -14.02
CA PHE A 270 -10.05 -4.47 -14.11
C PHE A 270 -11.23 -5.44 -13.97
N TYR A 271 -12.19 -5.15 -13.11
CA TYR A 271 -13.43 -5.91 -13.01
C TYR A 271 -14.18 -5.94 -14.35
N TYR A 272 -14.34 -4.80 -15.02
CA TYR A 272 -14.99 -4.73 -16.33
C TYR A 272 -14.17 -5.38 -17.46
N LEU A 273 -12.86 -5.54 -17.32
CA LEU A 273 -12.04 -6.29 -18.28
C LEU A 273 -12.22 -7.81 -18.16
N ILE A 274 -12.55 -8.31 -16.96
CA ILE A 274 -12.72 -9.75 -16.70
C ILE A 274 -14.18 -10.19 -16.74
N LYS A 275 -15.09 -9.29 -16.38
CA LYS A 275 -16.52 -9.59 -16.33
C LYS A 275 -17.02 -10.12 -17.68
N LYS A 276 -17.74 -11.22 -17.65
CA LYS A 276 -18.43 -11.81 -18.82
C LYS A 276 -19.91 -11.46 -18.67
N ASP A 277 -20.35 -10.34 -19.18
CA ASP A 277 -21.73 -9.90 -19.08
C ASP A 277 -22.41 -9.69 -20.43
N ASN A 278 -23.76 -9.69 -20.36
CA ASN A 278 -24.68 -9.36 -21.44
C ASN A 278 -24.89 -7.84 -21.63
N THR A 279 -23.95 -6.99 -21.17
CA THR A 279 -24.02 -5.54 -21.47
C THR A 279 -23.76 -5.29 -22.94
N THR A 280 -24.43 -4.28 -23.50
CA THR A 280 -24.14 -3.88 -24.89
C THR A 280 -22.69 -3.47 -25.02
N PRO A 281 -22.00 -3.81 -26.14
CA PRO A 281 -20.59 -3.47 -26.33
C PRO A 281 -20.29 -1.96 -26.15
N ALA A 282 -21.23 -1.09 -26.49
CA ALA A 282 -21.10 0.35 -26.36
C ALA A 282 -21.05 0.80 -24.88
N ILE A 283 -21.92 0.26 -24.04
CA ILE A 283 -21.94 0.57 -22.59
C ILE A 283 -20.68 0.04 -21.93
N ASP A 284 -20.25 -1.18 -22.24
CA ASP A 284 -19.01 -1.77 -21.71
C ASP A 284 -17.79 -0.93 -22.09
N ALA A 285 -17.70 -0.47 -23.34
CA ALA A 285 -16.63 0.41 -23.81
C ALA A 285 -16.68 1.78 -23.09
N ALA A 286 -17.85 2.40 -22.97
CA ALA A 286 -18.02 3.69 -22.31
C ALA A 286 -17.57 3.65 -20.84
N ILE A 287 -17.92 2.59 -20.10
CA ILE A 287 -17.52 2.41 -18.70
C ILE A 287 -15.99 2.27 -18.61
N LYS A 288 -15.37 1.47 -19.47
CA LYS A 288 -13.91 1.30 -19.48
C LYS A 288 -13.18 2.61 -19.81
N ILE A 289 -13.68 3.38 -20.76
CA ILE A 289 -13.12 4.70 -21.12
C ILE A 289 -13.27 5.67 -19.95
N LEU A 290 -14.42 5.69 -19.27
CA LEU A 290 -14.66 6.54 -18.09
C LEU A 290 -13.62 6.26 -16.99
N PHE A 291 -13.40 4.98 -16.63
CA PHE A 291 -12.40 4.65 -15.62
C PHE A 291 -10.97 4.89 -16.11
N ALA A 292 -10.69 4.73 -17.40
CA ALA A 292 -9.39 5.09 -17.96
C ALA A 292 -9.09 6.59 -17.80
N ILE A 293 -10.04 7.46 -18.18
CA ILE A 293 -9.91 8.91 -18.02
C ILE A 293 -9.77 9.27 -16.54
N LEU A 294 -10.56 8.65 -15.67
CA LEU A 294 -10.49 8.89 -14.23
C LEU A 294 -9.10 8.55 -13.68
N ILE A 295 -8.53 7.38 -13.99
CA ILE A 295 -7.19 6.98 -13.55
C ILE A 295 -6.13 7.97 -14.04
N ILE A 296 -6.20 8.36 -15.32
CA ILE A 296 -5.23 9.26 -15.98
C ILE A 296 -5.28 10.66 -15.33
N SER A 297 -6.47 11.15 -15.00
CA SER A 297 -6.68 12.49 -14.43
C SER A 297 -6.48 12.56 -12.90
N ILE A 298 -6.29 11.42 -12.22
CA ILE A 298 -5.96 11.38 -10.80
C ILE A 298 -4.45 11.33 -10.59
N HIS A 299 -3.74 10.38 -11.24
CA HIS A 299 -2.35 10.10 -10.88
C HIS A 299 -1.54 9.50 -12.02
N MET A 300 -0.46 10.20 -12.45
CA MET A 300 0.38 9.78 -13.58
C MET A 300 1.02 8.41 -13.41
N GLN A 301 1.62 8.16 -12.24
CA GLN A 301 2.34 6.90 -11.99
C GLN A 301 1.39 5.70 -11.95
N VAL A 302 0.18 5.85 -11.39
CA VAL A 302 -0.82 4.78 -11.40
C VAL A 302 -1.30 4.52 -12.83
N ALA A 303 -1.50 5.58 -13.64
CA ALA A 303 -1.86 5.41 -15.05
C ALA A 303 -0.79 4.62 -15.81
N LEU A 304 0.50 4.93 -15.60
CA LEU A 304 1.61 4.17 -16.20
C LEU A 304 1.65 2.72 -15.69
N ALA A 305 1.45 2.50 -14.40
CA ALA A 305 1.39 1.16 -13.83
C ALA A 305 0.24 0.33 -14.43
N ILE A 306 -0.93 0.93 -14.59
CA ILE A 306 -2.07 0.27 -15.24
C ILE A 306 -1.78 -0.02 -16.71
N LEU A 307 -1.12 0.86 -17.44
CA LEU A 307 -0.71 0.59 -18.82
C LEU A 307 0.22 -0.63 -18.89
N ILE A 308 1.27 -0.68 -18.07
CA ILE A 308 2.20 -1.82 -17.99
C ILE A 308 1.43 -3.10 -17.67
N PHE A 309 0.56 -3.05 -16.65
CA PHE A 309 -0.29 -4.19 -16.29
C PHE A 309 -1.15 -4.66 -17.48
N LEU A 310 -1.81 -3.76 -18.19
CA LEU A 310 -2.66 -4.10 -19.33
C LEU A 310 -1.89 -4.74 -20.48
N ILE A 311 -0.67 -4.24 -20.77
CA ILE A 311 0.22 -4.82 -21.79
C ILE A 311 0.56 -6.26 -21.41
N PHE A 312 1.08 -6.48 -20.21
CA PHE A 312 1.50 -7.81 -19.76
C PHE A 312 0.32 -8.75 -19.52
N PHE A 313 -0.83 -8.25 -19.12
CA PHE A 313 -2.08 -9.02 -19.07
C PHE A 313 -2.48 -9.51 -20.47
N GLY A 314 -2.43 -8.62 -21.49
CA GLY A 314 -2.72 -8.99 -22.87
C GLY A 314 -1.73 -10.00 -23.44
N VAL A 315 -0.43 -9.78 -23.21
CA VAL A 315 0.65 -10.69 -23.60
C VAL A 315 0.49 -12.05 -22.92
N GLY A 316 0.26 -12.05 -21.61
CA GLY A 316 0.07 -13.28 -20.82
C GLY A 316 -1.10 -14.11 -21.33
N LYS A 317 -2.22 -13.47 -21.64
CA LYS A 317 -3.35 -14.18 -22.23
C LYS A 317 -2.99 -14.84 -23.55
N LYS A 318 -2.30 -14.11 -24.43
CA LYS A 318 -1.83 -14.63 -25.72
C LYS A 318 -0.86 -15.80 -25.57
N ILE A 319 0.10 -15.69 -24.65
CA ILE A 319 1.07 -16.75 -24.39
C ILE A 319 0.35 -18.01 -23.90
N TYR A 320 -0.54 -17.87 -22.90
CA TYR A 320 -1.23 -19.01 -22.34
C TYR A 320 -2.13 -19.73 -23.36
N ASP A 321 -2.92 -19.00 -24.13
CA ASP A 321 -3.81 -19.54 -25.16
C ASP A 321 -3.01 -20.30 -26.24
N LYS A 322 -1.83 -19.77 -26.65
CA LYS A 322 -0.93 -20.43 -27.61
C LYS A 322 -0.33 -21.73 -27.07
N PHE A 323 0.02 -21.79 -25.78
CA PHE A 323 0.64 -22.97 -25.18
C PHE A 323 -0.36 -24.07 -24.79
N GLN A 324 -1.61 -23.72 -24.50
CA GLN A 324 -2.63 -24.67 -24.06
C GLN A 324 -3.56 -25.13 -25.18
N ASN A 325 -3.92 -24.27 -26.10
CA ASN A 325 -4.83 -24.54 -27.20
C ASN A 325 -4.02 -24.57 -28.51
N ASN A 326 -3.90 -25.77 -29.11
CA ASN A 326 -3.32 -25.91 -30.45
C ASN A 326 -4.18 -25.28 -31.56
N GLU A 327 -5.18 -24.44 -31.26
CA GLU A 327 -6.14 -23.91 -32.20
C GLU A 327 -5.90 -22.44 -32.57
N LEU A 328 -5.93 -22.23 -33.88
CA LEU A 328 -5.72 -20.97 -34.58
C LEU A 328 -6.89 -19.95 -34.49
N ASP A 329 -7.93 -20.20 -33.70
CA ASP A 329 -9.08 -19.28 -33.49
C ASP A 329 -8.75 -17.98 -32.74
N PHE A 330 -7.51 -17.63 -32.81
CA PHE A 330 -6.76 -16.64 -32.07
C PHE A 330 -7.08 -15.18 -32.44
N ILE A 331 -7.66 -14.89 -33.59
CA ILE A 331 -7.64 -13.53 -34.13
C ILE A 331 -8.87 -12.70 -33.72
N TYR A 332 -10.03 -13.28 -33.54
CA TYR A 332 -11.27 -12.51 -33.39
C TYR A 332 -11.61 -12.08 -31.94
N SER A 333 -11.41 -12.92 -30.95
CA SER A 333 -11.76 -12.62 -29.55
C SER A 333 -10.83 -11.61 -28.87
N ASN A 334 -9.62 -11.41 -29.37
CA ASN A 334 -8.60 -10.57 -28.75
C ASN A 334 -8.48 -9.15 -29.38
N LYS A 335 -9.15 -8.88 -30.50
CA LYS A 335 -9.05 -7.59 -31.22
C LYS A 335 -9.56 -6.42 -30.37
N THR A 336 -10.70 -6.55 -29.73
CA THR A 336 -11.33 -5.51 -28.90
C THR A 336 -10.48 -5.14 -27.67
N LYS A 337 -9.79 -6.12 -27.06
CA LYS A 337 -8.94 -5.87 -25.87
C LYS A 337 -7.63 -5.19 -26.25
N SER A 338 -7.05 -5.53 -27.39
CA SER A 338 -5.85 -4.85 -27.91
C SER A 338 -6.14 -3.40 -28.30
N ILE A 339 -7.31 -3.13 -28.88
CA ILE A 339 -7.77 -1.77 -29.20
C ILE A 339 -7.89 -0.92 -27.93
N PHE A 340 -8.42 -1.49 -26.84
CA PHE A 340 -8.53 -0.76 -25.57
C PHE A 340 -7.16 -0.36 -24.99
N VAL A 341 -6.14 -1.22 -25.06
CA VAL A 341 -4.77 -0.88 -24.61
C VAL A 341 -4.21 0.27 -25.41
N ILE A 342 -4.39 0.24 -26.74
CA ILE A 342 -3.97 1.34 -27.62
C ILE A 342 -4.70 2.63 -27.25
N LEU A 343 -6.03 2.57 -27.08
CA LEU A 343 -6.83 3.73 -26.69
C LEU A 343 -6.40 4.31 -25.35
N PHE A 344 -6.16 3.46 -24.34
CA PHE A 344 -5.65 3.89 -23.04
C PHE A 344 -4.31 4.61 -23.17
N THR A 345 -3.41 4.05 -23.99
CA THR A 345 -2.10 4.66 -24.28
C THR A 345 -2.24 6.03 -24.90
N VAL A 346 -3.07 6.14 -25.93
CA VAL A 346 -3.31 7.42 -26.65
C VAL A 346 -3.92 8.45 -25.69
N LEU A 347 -4.94 8.10 -24.93
CA LEU A 347 -5.57 9.00 -23.96
C LEU A 347 -4.58 9.46 -22.88
N MET A 348 -3.74 8.55 -22.37
CA MET A 348 -2.75 8.86 -21.35
C MET A 348 -1.70 9.85 -21.87
N PHE A 349 -1.12 9.59 -23.05
CA PHE A 349 -0.13 10.50 -23.63
C PHE A 349 -0.75 11.82 -24.08
N ALA A 350 -1.97 11.81 -24.63
CA ALA A 350 -2.69 13.04 -24.96
C ALA A 350 -2.92 13.91 -23.72
N TRP A 351 -3.35 13.31 -22.60
CA TRP A 351 -3.48 14.04 -21.34
C TRP A 351 -2.15 14.61 -20.85
N TRP A 352 -1.08 13.82 -20.87
CA TRP A 352 0.23 14.26 -20.40
C TRP A 352 0.85 15.36 -21.27
N ILE A 353 0.62 15.32 -22.57
CA ILE A 353 1.12 16.33 -23.51
C ILE A 353 0.31 17.62 -23.43
N TYR A 354 -1.02 17.52 -23.63
CA TYR A 354 -1.87 18.68 -23.86
C TYR A 354 -2.48 19.27 -22.60
N VAL A 355 -2.71 18.45 -21.56
CA VAL A 355 -3.35 18.91 -20.32
C VAL A 355 -2.33 19.08 -19.21
N ALA A 356 -1.53 18.03 -18.91
CA ALA A 356 -0.60 18.06 -17.79
C ALA A 356 0.71 18.80 -18.11
N ASN A 357 1.06 18.97 -19.37
CA ASN A 357 2.33 19.55 -19.85
C ASN A 357 3.56 18.93 -19.15
N LYS A 358 3.55 17.59 -18.99
CA LYS A 358 4.56 16.82 -18.24
C LYS A 358 5.14 15.67 -19.06
N ILE A 359 5.19 15.79 -20.39
CA ILE A 359 5.69 14.73 -21.28
C ILE A 359 7.16 14.36 -21.00
N GLU A 360 7.94 15.30 -20.49
CA GLU A 360 9.35 15.07 -20.18
C GLU A 360 9.57 14.01 -19.08
N LEU A 361 8.65 13.88 -18.13
CA LEU A 361 8.82 12.97 -17.00
C LEU A 361 8.91 11.50 -17.41
N PRO A 362 8.01 10.95 -18.26
CA PRO A 362 8.14 9.59 -18.75
C PRO A 362 9.39 9.37 -19.58
N PHE A 363 9.79 10.35 -20.41
CA PHE A 363 11.02 10.25 -21.22
C PHE A 363 12.27 10.29 -20.35
N LYS A 364 12.37 11.21 -19.40
CA LYS A 364 13.44 11.24 -18.40
C LYS A 364 13.53 9.94 -17.62
N PHE A 365 12.38 9.35 -17.30
CA PHE A 365 12.28 8.08 -16.62
C PHE A 365 12.85 6.92 -17.48
N VAL A 366 12.44 6.82 -18.75
CA VAL A 366 12.94 5.81 -19.68
C VAL A 366 14.43 6.01 -19.97
N MET A 367 14.86 7.26 -20.25
CA MET A 367 16.27 7.56 -20.53
C MET A 367 17.17 7.23 -19.34
N ARG A 368 16.77 7.59 -18.12
CA ARG A 368 17.51 7.24 -16.90
C ARG A 368 17.54 5.74 -16.61
N ALA A 369 16.48 5.00 -16.99
CA ALA A 369 16.48 3.55 -16.89
C ALA A 369 17.43 2.88 -17.90
N LEU A 370 17.76 3.57 -19.00
CA LEU A 370 18.74 3.12 -20.00
C LEU A 370 20.18 3.53 -19.67
N GLU A 371 20.36 4.56 -18.82
CA GLU A 371 21.66 5.01 -18.30
C GLU A 371 22.05 4.17 -17.09
N PHE A 372 22.44 2.92 -17.33
CA PHE A 372 22.87 2.00 -16.30
C PHE A 372 24.22 2.41 -15.70
N ASP A 373 24.24 2.87 -14.46
CA ASP A 373 25.47 3.09 -13.69
C ASP A 373 25.41 2.31 -12.36
N PRO A 374 26.07 1.15 -12.28
CA PRO A 374 26.09 0.32 -11.07
C PRO A 374 26.66 1.02 -9.84
N SER A 375 27.50 2.07 -10.02
CA SER A 375 28.12 2.80 -8.91
C SER A 375 27.14 3.73 -8.18
N GLN A 376 26.00 4.03 -8.78
CA GLN A 376 24.98 4.92 -8.23
C GLN A 376 23.82 4.19 -7.53
N ILE A 377 23.94 2.86 -7.33
CA ILE A 377 22.96 2.09 -6.56
C ILE A 377 23.04 2.47 -5.07
N ASN A 378 22.72 3.70 -4.76
CA ASN A 378 22.42 4.10 -3.41
C ASN A 378 20.97 3.70 -3.09
N VAL A 379 20.81 2.51 -2.51
CA VAL A 379 19.54 2.08 -1.87
C VAL A 379 19.33 2.95 -0.62
N VAL A 380 19.19 4.24 -0.83
CA VAL A 380 18.79 5.16 0.23
C VAL A 380 17.27 5.18 0.21
N SER A 381 16.65 4.26 0.95
CA SER A 381 15.25 4.45 1.33
C SER A 381 15.17 5.75 2.15
N ALA A 382 14.10 6.51 2.02
CA ALA A 382 13.84 7.69 2.87
C ALA A 382 13.85 7.33 4.39
N TYR A 383 13.81 6.04 4.71
CA TYR A 383 13.89 5.43 6.05
C TYR A 383 15.30 4.93 6.42
N SER A 384 16.28 4.97 5.52
CA SER A 384 17.60 4.36 5.74
C SER A 384 18.56 5.20 6.60
N THR A 385 18.15 6.37 7.05
CA THR A 385 18.96 7.23 7.94
C THR A 385 18.99 6.73 9.39
N PHE A 386 18.14 5.74 9.74
CA PHE A 386 18.04 5.28 11.13
C PHE A 386 18.63 3.89 11.30
N ILE A 387 19.48 3.71 12.31
CA ILE A 387 19.93 2.38 12.75
C ILE A 387 18.75 1.72 13.48
N ILE A 388 18.13 0.75 12.82
CA ILE A 388 17.00 -0.01 13.35
C ILE A 388 17.55 -1.30 13.96
N PRO A 389 17.12 -1.74 15.15
CA PRO A 389 17.47 -3.05 15.70
C PRO A 389 17.12 -4.18 14.72
N TYR A 390 17.97 -5.22 14.64
CA TYR A 390 17.83 -6.30 13.66
C TYR A 390 16.46 -7.01 13.76
N TYR A 391 15.96 -7.23 14.97
CA TYR A 391 14.62 -7.85 15.16
C TYR A 391 13.50 -7.01 14.56
N GLN A 392 13.59 -5.68 14.66
CA GLN A 392 12.61 -4.76 14.13
C GLN A 392 12.69 -4.69 12.60
N TYR A 393 13.92 -4.68 12.04
CA TYR A 393 14.11 -4.83 10.60
C TYR A 393 13.45 -6.12 10.09
N PHE A 394 13.66 -7.26 10.78
CA PHE A 394 13.05 -8.53 10.40
C PHE A 394 11.51 -8.48 10.47
N LEU A 395 10.94 -7.89 11.52
CA LEU A 395 9.48 -7.69 11.61
C LEU A 395 8.95 -6.83 10.48
N ASN A 396 9.69 -5.80 10.06
CA ASN A 396 9.27 -4.90 8.99
C ASN A 396 9.26 -5.56 7.61
N ILE A 397 10.16 -6.50 7.32
CA ILE A 397 10.21 -7.21 6.03
C ILE A 397 9.30 -8.45 5.98
N LEU A 398 8.95 -9.02 7.14
CA LEU A 398 8.21 -10.28 7.24
C LEU A 398 6.84 -10.25 6.50
N PRO A 399 6.05 -9.16 6.53
CA PRO A 399 4.82 -9.05 5.73
C PRO A 399 5.06 -9.26 4.23
N TYR A 400 6.14 -8.70 3.71
CA TYR A 400 6.52 -8.82 2.30
C TYR A 400 6.98 -10.24 1.97
N LEU A 401 7.76 -10.87 2.86
CA LEU A 401 8.20 -12.27 2.68
C LEU A 401 7.00 -13.23 2.59
N PHE A 402 6.00 -13.05 3.44
CA PHE A 402 4.78 -13.84 3.36
C PHE A 402 3.98 -13.55 2.09
N PHE A 403 3.75 -12.26 1.77
CA PHE A 403 2.99 -11.87 0.61
C PHE A 403 3.63 -12.39 -0.68
N TYR A 404 4.94 -12.18 -0.85
CA TYR A 404 5.67 -12.68 -2.02
C TYR A 404 5.82 -14.19 -2.02
N GLY A 405 6.03 -14.81 -0.86
CA GLY A 405 6.12 -16.26 -0.74
C GLY A 405 4.82 -16.95 -1.19
N PHE A 406 3.67 -16.48 -0.73
CA PHE A 406 2.38 -16.98 -1.24
C PHE A 406 2.19 -16.67 -2.72
N SER A 407 2.62 -15.49 -3.18
CA SER A 407 2.58 -15.13 -4.60
C SER A 407 3.42 -16.07 -5.48
N ILE A 408 4.59 -16.50 -5.03
CA ILE A 408 5.47 -17.47 -5.72
C ILE A 408 4.72 -18.78 -5.95
N VAL A 409 4.05 -19.31 -4.92
CA VAL A 409 3.24 -20.53 -5.05
C VAL A 409 2.08 -20.29 -6.01
N GLY A 410 1.41 -19.14 -5.93
CA GLY A 410 0.35 -18.74 -6.86
C GLY A 410 0.85 -18.62 -8.30
N PHE A 411 2.05 -18.12 -8.51
CA PHE A 411 2.70 -18.00 -9.81
C PHE A 411 2.99 -19.37 -10.44
N PHE A 412 3.59 -20.31 -9.70
CA PHE A 412 3.80 -21.67 -10.22
C PHE A 412 2.49 -22.37 -10.56
N TYR A 413 1.44 -22.13 -9.75
CA TYR A 413 0.11 -22.63 -10.10
C TYR A 413 -0.43 -21.96 -11.37
N ALA A 414 -0.17 -20.67 -11.60
CA ALA A 414 -0.59 -19.95 -12.81
C ALA A 414 0.02 -20.54 -14.09
N ILE A 415 1.27 -20.99 -14.04
CA ILE A 415 1.96 -21.63 -15.16
C ILE A 415 1.49 -23.07 -15.38
N SER A 416 0.95 -23.72 -14.35
CA SER A 416 0.52 -25.11 -14.43
C SER A 416 -0.67 -25.31 -15.39
N LYS A 417 -0.78 -26.48 -16.00
CA LYS A 417 -1.95 -26.87 -16.83
C LYS A 417 -3.31 -26.83 -16.12
N LYS A 418 -3.33 -26.69 -14.80
CA LYS A 418 -4.55 -26.61 -14.01
C LYS A 418 -5.08 -25.19 -13.88
N SER A 419 -4.35 -24.23 -14.43
CA SER A 419 -4.65 -22.81 -14.40
C SER A 419 -5.69 -22.40 -15.46
N LYS A 420 -5.98 -21.12 -15.50
CA LYS A 420 -6.82 -20.46 -16.50
C LYS A 420 -6.07 -19.30 -17.14
N SER A 421 -6.40 -19.01 -18.39
CA SER A 421 -5.79 -17.93 -19.18
C SER A 421 -5.86 -16.57 -18.46
N GLU A 422 -7.03 -16.22 -17.93
CA GLU A 422 -7.23 -14.98 -17.20
C GLU A 422 -6.38 -14.89 -15.93
N TYR A 423 -6.18 -16.03 -15.24
CA TYR A 423 -5.37 -16.05 -14.03
C TYR A 423 -3.88 -15.96 -14.32
N PHE A 424 -3.39 -16.65 -15.35
CA PHE A 424 -2.01 -16.52 -15.80
C PHE A 424 -1.71 -15.09 -16.24
N ALA A 425 -2.60 -14.50 -17.04
CA ALA A 425 -2.48 -13.11 -17.50
C ALA A 425 -2.44 -12.11 -16.34
N LEU A 426 -3.34 -12.26 -15.36
CA LEU A 426 -3.36 -11.45 -14.13
C LEU A 426 -2.02 -11.55 -13.38
N THR A 427 -1.54 -12.77 -13.20
CA THR A 427 -0.30 -13.01 -12.44
C THR A 427 0.90 -12.43 -13.16
N LEU A 428 0.99 -12.57 -14.50
CA LEU A 428 2.07 -11.99 -15.30
C LEU A 428 2.05 -10.46 -15.25
N GLY A 429 0.88 -9.83 -15.36
CA GLY A 429 0.74 -8.38 -15.20
C GLY A 429 1.16 -7.90 -13.81
N GLY A 430 0.77 -8.60 -12.75
CA GLY A 430 1.19 -8.30 -11.39
C GLY A 430 2.70 -8.44 -11.16
N ILE A 431 3.32 -9.48 -11.74
CA ILE A 431 4.79 -9.66 -11.68
C ILE A 431 5.50 -8.54 -12.44
N ALA A 432 4.99 -8.12 -13.59
CA ALA A 432 5.57 -6.99 -14.32
C ALA A 432 5.60 -5.72 -13.46
N LEU A 433 4.53 -5.46 -12.71
CA LEU A 433 4.49 -4.34 -11.76
C LEU A 433 5.50 -4.49 -10.63
N LEU A 434 5.70 -5.70 -10.10
CA LEU A 434 6.70 -5.96 -9.06
C LEU A 434 8.14 -5.84 -9.60
N ALA A 435 8.37 -6.22 -10.85
CA ALA A 435 9.68 -6.13 -11.49
C ALA A 435 10.06 -4.68 -11.84
N THR A 436 9.09 -3.83 -12.14
CA THR A 436 9.34 -2.44 -12.54
C THR A 436 10.21 -1.65 -11.56
N PRO A 437 9.98 -1.64 -10.23
CA PRO A 437 10.86 -0.96 -9.29
C PRO A 437 12.30 -1.44 -9.35
N PHE A 438 12.53 -2.74 -9.53
CA PHE A 438 13.89 -3.30 -9.61
C PHE A 438 14.61 -2.88 -10.89
N LEU A 439 13.89 -2.77 -12.00
CA LEU A 439 14.44 -2.25 -13.27
C LEU A 439 14.74 -0.75 -13.19
N LEU A 440 14.14 -0.06 -12.22
CA LEU A 440 14.26 1.39 -12.02
C LEU A 440 15.15 1.75 -10.82
N LEU A 441 15.57 0.77 -10.00
CA LEU A 441 16.49 0.97 -8.87
C LEU A 441 17.84 1.56 -9.30
N GLU A 442 18.18 1.37 -10.56
CA GLU A 442 19.39 1.87 -11.19
C GLU A 442 19.30 3.35 -11.57
N SER A 443 18.13 3.96 -11.47
CA SER A 443 17.94 5.40 -11.65
C SER A 443 17.92 6.10 -10.28
N ASN A 444 18.55 7.29 -10.19
CA ASN A 444 18.50 8.18 -8.98
C ASN A 444 17.07 8.54 -8.50
N MET A 445 16.04 7.97 -9.10
CA MET A 445 14.62 8.10 -8.73
C MET A 445 14.11 6.95 -7.83
N SER A 446 14.97 6.03 -7.42
CA SER A 446 14.61 4.78 -6.76
C SER A 446 13.83 4.94 -5.44
N GLY A 447 14.15 5.95 -4.64
CA GLY A 447 13.55 6.11 -3.32
C GLY A 447 12.07 6.53 -3.33
N TYR A 448 11.65 7.33 -4.30
CA TYR A 448 10.30 7.93 -4.32
C TYR A 448 9.25 7.09 -5.06
N LEU A 449 9.67 6.20 -5.96
CA LEU A 449 8.77 5.53 -6.88
C LEU A 449 8.49 4.07 -6.52
N SER A 450 9.39 3.41 -5.76
CA SER A 450 9.32 1.97 -5.51
C SER A 450 8.07 1.53 -4.75
N GLU A 451 7.67 2.26 -3.72
CA GLU A 451 6.53 1.89 -2.86
C GLU A 451 5.20 1.92 -3.63
N ARG A 452 5.00 2.92 -4.49
CA ARG A 452 3.74 3.10 -5.24
C ARG A 452 3.51 1.99 -6.27
N TRP A 453 4.57 1.40 -6.83
CA TRP A 453 4.47 0.23 -7.70
C TRP A 453 4.03 -1.01 -6.91
N ILE A 454 4.58 -1.17 -5.69
CA ILE A 454 4.19 -2.24 -4.78
C ILE A 454 2.71 -2.14 -4.42
N TYR A 455 2.19 -0.95 -4.14
CA TYR A 455 0.76 -0.73 -3.86
C TYR A 455 -0.12 -1.20 -5.01
N THR A 456 0.23 -0.81 -6.24
CA THR A 456 -0.52 -1.23 -7.43
C THR A 456 -0.42 -2.73 -7.65
N ALA A 457 0.78 -3.31 -7.47
CA ALA A 457 0.99 -4.74 -7.59
C ALA A 457 0.19 -5.54 -6.56
N GLN A 458 0.10 -5.09 -5.31
CA GLN A 458 -0.67 -5.77 -4.25
C GLN A 458 -2.15 -5.91 -4.61
N LEU A 459 -2.75 -4.91 -5.26
CA LEU A 459 -4.13 -4.99 -5.73
C LEU A 459 -4.34 -6.23 -6.63
N PHE A 460 -3.48 -6.41 -7.62
CA PHE A 460 -3.61 -7.51 -8.61
C PHE A 460 -3.08 -8.84 -8.08
N MET A 461 -2.03 -8.79 -7.26
CA MET A 461 -1.40 -10.00 -6.69
C MET A 461 -2.17 -10.61 -5.52
N SER A 462 -3.20 -9.94 -4.97
CA SER A 462 -4.04 -10.46 -3.90
C SER A 462 -4.70 -11.79 -4.25
N ILE A 463 -5.09 -12.00 -5.52
CA ILE A 463 -5.65 -13.26 -6.01
C ILE A 463 -4.58 -14.36 -6.11
N PRO A 464 -3.39 -14.14 -6.73
CA PRO A 464 -2.26 -15.08 -6.63
C PRO A 464 -1.88 -15.46 -5.20
N VAL A 465 -1.84 -14.50 -4.26
CA VAL A 465 -1.59 -14.77 -2.84
C VAL A 465 -2.65 -15.72 -2.27
N ALA A 466 -3.94 -15.47 -2.53
CA ALA A 466 -5.03 -16.33 -2.09
C ALA A 466 -4.93 -17.75 -2.68
N VAL A 467 -4.57 -17.86 -3.95
CA VAL A 467 -4.32 -19.14 -4.63
C VAL A 467 -3.15 -19.88 -3.98
N GLY A 468 -2.07 -19.17 -3.66
CA GLY A 468 -0.90 -19.71 -2.96
C GLY A 468 -1.26 -20.28 -1.58
N VAL A 469 -1.98 -19.49 -0.77
CA VAL A 469 -2.48 -19.95 0.54
C VAL A 469 -3.31 -21.22 0.39
N LEU A 470 -4.28 -21.24 -0.50
CA LEU A 470 -5.15 -22.40 -0.72
C LEU A 470 -4.37 -23.63 -1.23
N HIS A 471 -3.32 -23.43 -2.01
CA HIS A 471 -2.47 -24.50 -2.52
C HIS A 471 -1.61 -25.10 -1.39
N ILE A 472 -1.04 -24.28 -0.52
CA ILE A 472 -0.24 -24.73 0.62
C ILE A 472 -1.07 -25.59 1.58
N PHE A 473 -2.28 -25.15 1.91
CA PHE A 473 -3.09 -25.82 2.92
C PHE A 473 -3.85 -27.07 2.42
N LYS A 474 -3.77 -27.40 1.14
CA LYS A 474 -4.36 -28.68 0.61
C LYS A 474 -5.67 -29.06 1.30
N VAL A 475 -6.75 -28.34 1.03
CA VAL A 475 -8.03 -28.52 1.72
C VAL A 475 -8.57 -29.93 1.52
N THR A 476 -8.57 -30.73 2.57
CA THR A 476 -9.06 -32.12 2.58
C THR A 476 -9.91 -32.34 3.82
N LYS A 477 -10.77 -33.38 3.82
CA LYS A 477 -11.55 -33.75 5.02
C LYS A 477 -10.69 -34.34 6.15
N LYS A 478 -9.54 -34.92 5.81
CA LYS A 478 -8.63 -35.52 6.81
C LYS A 478 -7.83 -34.44 7.55
N LYS A 479 -7.67 -34.57 8.86
CA LYS A 479 -6.90 -33.67 9.73
C LYS A 479 -7.36 -32.19 9.68
N THR A 480 -8.68 -31.94 9.53
CA THR A 480 -9.24 -30.58 9.39
C THR A 480 -8.90 -29.67 10.55
N VAL A 481 -8.92 -30.19 11.79
CA VAL A 481 -8.63 -29.42 13.00
C VAL A 481 -7.17 -28.95 13.02
N LEU A 482 -6.20 -29.85 12.85
CA LEU A 482 -4.78 -29.49 12.85
C LEU A 482 -4.45 -28.50 11.72
N LYS A 483 -4.96 -28.75 10.52
CA LYS A 483 -4.78 -27.82 9.38
C LYS A 483 -5.45 -26.47 9.66
N GLY A 484 -6.58 -26.48 10.34
CA GLY A 484 -7.26 -25.26 10.76
C GLY A 484 -6.44 -24.45 11.73
N ILE A 485 -5.87 -25.09 12.75
CA ILE A 485 -4.99 -24.41 13.72
C ILE A 485 -3.78 -23.80 13.00
N VAL A 486 -3.07 -24.58 12.19
CA VAL A 486 -1.89 -24.09 11.44
C VAL A 486 -2.27 -22.93 10.51
N LEU A 487 -3.40 -23.02 9.81
CA LEU A 487 -3.88 -21.95 8.93
C LEU A 487 -4.20 -20.68 9.73
N VAL A 488 -4.99 -20.80 10.80
CA VAL A 488 -5.36 -19.66 11.66
C VAL A 488 -4.11 -19.01 12.20
N SER A 489 -3.17 -19.79 12.77
CA SER A 489 -1.92 -19.25 13.32
C SER A 489 -1.07 -18.54 12.26
N LEU A 490 -0.91 -19.15 11.07
CA LEU A 490 -0.10 -18.56 10.00
C LEU A 490 -0.73 -17.29 9.43
N ILE A 491 -2.05 -17.28 9.20
CA ILE A 491 -2.73 -16.08 8.70
C ILE A 491 -2.81 -15.02 9.79
N SER A 492 -3.04 -15.39 11.04
CA SER A 492 -2.99 -14.42 12.16
C SER A 492 -1.60 -13.79 12.28
N LEU A 493 -0.52 -14.57 12.16
CA LEU A 493 0.83 -14.03 12.15
C LEU A 493 1.05 -13.10 10.95
N PHE A 494 0.65 -13.54 9.74
CA PHE A 494 0.73 -12.70 8.55
C PHE A 494 0.00 -11.37 8.74
N VAL A 495 -1.22 -11.39 9.28
CA VAL A 495 -2.00 -10.18 9.54
C VAL A 495 -1.34 -9.33 10.62
N PHE A 496 -0.89 -9.94 11.72
CA PHE A 496 -0.25 -9.23 12.82
C PHE A 496 0.96 -8.43 12.33
N VAL A 497 1.89 -9.06 11.59
CA VAL A 497 3.07 -8.35 11.08
C VAL A 497 2.74 -7.32 10.00
N ASN A 498 1.59 -7.44 9.30
CA ASN A 498 1.12 -6.42 8.39
C ASN A 498 0.55 -5.20 9.13
N VAL A 499 -0.30 -5.42 10.15
CA VAL A 499 -0.99 -4.32 10.85
C VAL A 499 -0.10 -3.57 11.82
N ILE A 500 1.00 -4.17 12.30
CA ILE A 500 2.05 -3.49 13.09
C ILE A 500 3.18 -2.94 12.23
N ASN A 501 3.12 -3.09 10.90
CA ASN A 501 4.17 -2.60 10.02
C ASN A 501 4.18 -1.07 9.98
N PRO A 502 5.34 -0.41 9.98
CA PRO A 502 5.42 1.06 9.87
C PRO A 502 4.68 1.64 8.66
N ALA A 503 4.54 0.86 7.57
CA ALA A 503 3.74 1.29 6.42
C ALA A 503 2.22 1.26 6.69
N ALA A 504 1.75 0.49 7.68
CA ALA A 504 0.32 0.33 7.98
C ALA A 504 -0.17 1.24 9.09
N GLU A 505 0.72 1.86 9.84
CA GLU A 505 0.32 2.60 11.04
C GLU A 505 1.24 3.76 11.39
N ILE A 506 0.68 4.68 12.16
CA ILE A 506 1.30 5.93 12.56
C ILE A 506 1.35 6.11 14.08
N ASP A 507 0.77 5.18 14.83
CA ASP A 507 0.55 5.26 16.29
C ASP A 507 1.19 4.11 17.06
N ASN A 508 2.01 3.28 16.39
CA ASN A 508 2.45 2.01 16.97
C ASN A 508 3.68 2.16 17.86
N SER A 509 3.46 2.02 19.15
CA SER A 509 4.52 1.93 20.13
C SER A 509 5.38 0.64 20.03
N GLN A 510 4.90 -0.40 19.35
CA GLN A 510 5.62 -1.68 19.23
C GLN A 510 6.84 -1.61 18.30
N VAL A 511 6.84 -0.67 17.36
CA VAL A 511 7.94 -0.41 16.41
C VAL A 511 8.32 1.08 16.37
N SER A 512 8.23 1.75 17.50
CA SER A 512 8.46 3.20 17.65
C SER A 512 9.81 3.67 17.10
N GLN A 513 10.85 2.85 17.16
CA GLN A 513 12.17 3.21 16.64
C GLN A 513 12.27 3.24 15.10
N SER A 514 11.31 2.66 14.39
CA SER A 514 11.26 2.66 12.92
C SER A 514 10.00 3.32 12.36
N THR A 515 9.08 3.74 13.22
CA THR A 515 7.82 4.38 12.82
C THR A 515 7.91 5.88 13.06
N ILE A 516 7.65 6.66 12.02
CA ILE A 516 7.52 8.11 12.13
C ILE A 516 6.04 8.40 12.36
N ARG A 517 5.72 9.12 13.42
CA ARG A 517 4.36 9.59 13.67
C ARG A 517 4.01 10.74 12.71
N TYR A 518 3.29 10.41 11.65
CA TYR A 518 2.75 11.38 10.70
C TYR A 518 1.35 11.87 11.11
N ALA A 519 1.21 12.28 12.37
CA ALA A 519 -0.03 12.79 12.94
C ALA A 519 0.26 13.84 14.00
N TYR A 520 -0.68 14.76 14.21
CA TYR A 520 -0.61 15.77 15.29
C TYR A 520 -1.56 15.42 16.41
N THR A 521 -1.14 15.70 17.64
CA THR A 521 -2.03 15.72 18.81
C THR A 521 -2.82 17.03 18.86
N ASP A 522 -3.88 17.09 19.67
CA ASP A 522 -4.63 18.34 19.88
C ASP A 522 -3.73 19.45 20.43
N SER A 523 -2.83 19.12 21.35
CA SER A 523 -1.89 20.06 21.94
C SER A 523 -0.89 20.62 20.90
N GLU A 524 -0.39 19.79 19.97
CA GLU A 524 0.47 20.25 18.88
C GLU A 524 -0.27 21.19 17.92
N LEU A 525 -1.51 20.87 17.55
CA LEU A 525 -2.31 21.77 16.70
C LEU A 525 -2.66 23.09 17.38
N GLN A 526 -2.95 23.07 18.68
CA GLN A 526 -3.15 24.29 19.45
C GLN A 526 -1.88 25.14 19.52
N SER A 527 -0.71 24.49 19.68
CA SER A 527 0.58 25.17 19.65
C SER A 527 0.84 25.87 18.31
N VAL A 528 0.60 25.16 17.20
CA VAL A 528 0.71 25.72 15.85
C VAL A 528 -0.19 26.95 15.72
N ASN A 529 -1.46 26.85 16.10
CA ASN A 529 -2.40 27.98 16.04
C ASN A 529 -1.93 29.18 16.89
N THR A 530 -1.43 28.93 18.11
CA THR A 530 -0.95 29.96 19.00
C THR A 530 0.32 30.65 18.45
N LEU A 531 1.30 29.84 18.03
CA LEU A 531 2.57 30.37 17.52
C LEU A 531 2.42 31.11 16.19
N GLN A 532 1.44 30.78 15.36
CA GLN A 532 1.09 31.53 14.16
C GLN A 532 0.64 32.95 14.46
N THR A 533 -0.03 33.18 15.59
CA THR A 533 -0.56 34.50 15.97
C THR A 533 0.50 35.42 16.61
N ILE A 534 1.55 34.82 17.19
CA ILE A 534 2.54 35.56 17.98
C ILE A 534 3.53 36.35 17.12
N ASN A 535 3.79 35.92 15.85
CA ASN A 535 4.91 36.52 15.14
C ASN A 535 4.80 36.56 13.62
N ASN A 536 4.66 37.74 13.04
CA ASN A 536 4.58 37.95 11.59
C ASN A 536 5.94 38.14 10.89
N ASN A 537 7.07 38.28 11.59
CA ASN A 537 8.35 38.67 10.99
C ASN A 537 9.57 37.83 11.40
N THR A 538 9.40 36.75 12.15
CA THR A 538 10.52 35.92 12.63
C THR A 538 10.62 34.62 11.86
N PHE A 539 11.84 34.17 11.55
CA PHE A 539 12.07 32.87 10.95
C PHE A 539 11.70 31.76 11.94
N PHE A 540 10.93 30.76 11.45
CA PHE A 540 10.60 29.53 12.17
C PHE A 540 11.59 28.42 11.79
N TYR A 541 12.12 27.75 12.80
CA TYR A 541 12.99 26.60 12.70
C TYR A 541 12.27 25.42 13.35
N THR A 542 11.80 24.48 12.56
CA THR A 542 11.08 23.31 13.06
C THR A 542 11.29 22.11 12.14
N ASP A 543 10.89 20.92 12.55
CA ASP A 543 11.00 19.72 11.73
C ASP A 543 10.09 19.76 10.49
N LYS A 544 10.46 18.98 9.49
CA LYS A 544 9.77 18.90 8.19
C LYS A 544 8.27 18.65 8.30
N TYR A 545 7.86 17.84 9.27
CA TYR A 545 6.46 17.49 9.41
C TYR A 545 5.68 18.68 10.00
N ASN A 546 6.23 19.32 11.01
CA ASN A 546 5.58 20.42 11.70
C ASN A 546 5.35 21.65 10.78
N ILE A 547 6.24 21.89 9.80
CA ILE A 547 6.05 22.94 8.79
C ILE A 547 4.71 22.80 8.06
N ASN A 548 4.26 21.58 7.78
CA ASN A 548 3.01 21.35 7.03
C ASN A 548 1.74 21.80 7.79
N ALA A 549 1.80 21.89 9.12
CA ALA A 549 0.68 22.38 9.93
C ALA A 549 0.61 23.92 9.95
N PHE A 550 1.73 24.60 9.71
CA PHE A 550 1.78 26.05 9.60
C PHE A 550 1.29 26.50 8.22
N SER A 551 -0.02 26.48 7.99
CA SER A 551 -0.66 26.77 6.70
C SER A 551 -0.67 28.26 6.30
N ASN A 552 -0.05 29.14 7.08
CA ASN A 552 -0.07 30.57 6.80
C ASN A 552 1.06 30.94 5.83
N GLN A 553 0.71 31.40 4.62
CA GLN A 553 1.65 31.78 3.56
C GLN A 553 2.63 32.92 3.96
N ASN A 554 2.37 33.61 5.06
CA ASN A 554 3.19 34.74 5.55
C ASN A 554 4.29 34.31 6.54
N ILE A 555 4.38 33.01 6.92
CA ILE A 555 5.41 32.57 7.85
C ILE A 555 6.68 32.26 7.06
N GLN A 556 7.77 32.92 7.42
CA GLN A 556 9.09 32.61 6.90
C GLN A 556 9.66 31.41 7.68
N TYR A 557 9.92 30.31 7.00
CA TYR A 557 10.57 29.13 7.60
C TYR A 557 11.87 28.79 6.87
N ARG A 558 12.84 28.25 7.61
CA ARG A 558 14.07 27.72 7.01
C ARG A 558 13.87 26.30 6.51
N ASN A 559 14.63 25.96 5.48
CA ASN A 559 14.64 24.59 4.92
C ASN A 559 14.90 23.59 6.06
N PHE A 560 14.10 22.55 6.10
CA PHE A 560 14.18 21.48 7.12
C PHE A 560 15.53 20.73 7.10
N ASP A 561 16.20 20.60 5.95
CA ASP A 561 17.53 19.99 5.88
C ASP A 561 18.54 20.81 6.70
N TYR A 562 18.45 22.13 6.64
CA TYR A 562 19.24 23.05 7.47
C TYR A 562 18.95 22.85 8.96
N VAL A 563 17.67 22.70 9.33
CA VAL A 563 17.29 22.48 10.73
C VAL A 563 17.79 21.12 11.22
N ASN A 564 17.59 20.08 10.44
CA ASN A 564 18.03 18.72 10.77
C ASN A 564 19.54 18.63 10.94
N GLU A 565 20.31 19.20 10.02
CA GLU A 565 21.78 19.22 10.07
C GLU A 565 22.30 19.94 11.33
N ASN A 566 21.73 21.10 11.64
CA ASN A 566 22.18 21.86 12.81
C ASN A 566 21.75 21.20 14.13
N LEU A 567 20.58 20.56 14.19
CA LEU A 567 20.20 19.75 15.35
C LEU A 567 21.14 18.54 15.51
N GLN A 568 21.44 17.80 14.46
CA GLN A 568 22.36 16.65 14.52
C GLN A 568 23.75 17.04 15.00
N ASN A 569 24.24 18.19 14.54
CA ASN A 569 25.57 18.71 14.89
C ASN A 569 25.60 19.53 16.19
N LYS A 570 24.46 19.66 16.89
CA LYS A 570 24.29 20.51 18.09
C LYS A 570 24.71 21.96 17.87
N ASN A 571 24.57 22.46 16.64
CA ASN A 571 24.94 23.82 16.25
C ASN A 571 23.76 24.82 16.45
N TYR A 572 23.42 25.11 17.68
CA TYR A 572 22.28 25.97 18.03
C TYR A 572 22.46 27.42 17.65
N THR A 573 23.71 27.91 17.56
CA THR A 573 24.02 29.29 17.15
C THR A 573 23.58 29.61 15.73
N ALA A 574 23.30 28.58 14.91
CA ALA A 574 22.75 28.72 13.57
C ALA A 574 21.28 29.20 13.56
N PHE A 575 20.55 29.00 14.64
CA PHE A 575 19.13 29.35 14.73
C PHE A 575 18.98 30.84 15.18
N ARG A 576 18.54 31.68 14.27
CA ARG A 576 18.38 33.14 14.51
C ARG A 576 16.91 33.54 14.51
N GLY A 577 16.06 32.85 15.27
CA GLY A 577 14.64 33.11 15.32
C GLY A 577 13.93 32.17 16.30
N LEU A 578 12.72 31.81 15.99
CA LEU A 578 11.89 30.93 16.82
C LEU A 578 12.15 29.45 16.48
N VAL A 579 12.73 28.72 17.41
CA VAL A 579 12.98 27.29 17.30
C VAL A 579 11.82 26.52 17.95
N ILE A 580 11.07 25.77 17.18
CA ILE A 580 9.89 25.03 17.64
C ILE A 580 10.22 23.55 17.59
N LEU A 581 10.25 22.91 18.75
CA LEU A 581 10.59 21.50 18.91
C LEU A 581 9.41 20.72 19.49
N ARG A 582 9.00 19.66 18.79
CA ARG A 582 8.04 18.71 19.34
C ARG A 582 8.74 17.81 20.37
N THR A 583 8.07 17.49 21.47
CA THR A 583 8.63 16.60 22.52
C THR A 583 8.89 15.19 22.01
N VAL A 584 8.21 14.76 20.97
CA VAL A 584 8.43 13.46 20.29
C VAL A 584 9.85 13.32 19.74
N LEU A 585 10.53 14.42 19.40
CA LEU A 585 11.91 14.43 18.89
C LEU A 585 12.94 13.82 19.84
N ALA A 586 12.64 13.79 21.14
CA ALA A 586 13.52 13.20 22.15
C ALA A 586 13.55 11.65 22.09
N ASN A 587 12.48 11.01 21.62
CA ASN A 587 12.28 9.58 21.76
C ASN A 587 12.01 8.85 20.43
N GLU A 588 11.50 9.56 19.41
CA GLU A 588 11.06 8.99 18.15
C GLU A 588 11.71 9.69 16.94
N PRO A 589 11.89 8.98 15.84
CA PRO A 589 12.36 9.61 14.61
C PRO A 589 11.28 10.51 14.01
N VAL A 590 11.72 11.60 13.38
CA VAL A 590 10.90 12.43 12.50
C VAL A 590 11.45 12.36 11.07
N PRO A 591 10.74 12.83 10.03
CA PRO A 591 11.22 12.73 8.65
C PRO A 591 12.62 13.34 8.47
N GLY A 592 13.58 12.48 8.17
CA GLY A 592 14.98 12.86 7.93
C GLY A 592 15.81 13.13 9.19
N LEU A 593 15.28 12.95 10.41
CA LEU A 593 15.98 13.24 11.65
C LEU A 593 15.70 12.19 12.73
N LYS A 594 16.75 11.63 13.29
CA LYS A 594 16.71 10.89 14.56
C LYS A 594 17.82 11.44 15.45
N LEU A 595 17.46 11.83 16.64
CA LEU A 595 18.40 12.31 17.65
C LEU A 595 18.64 11.23 18.71
N ASP A 596 19.84 11.14 19.19
CA ASP A 596 20.26 10.29 20.31
C ASP A 596 20.33 11.06 21.64
N TYR A 597 19.82 12.29 21.64
CA TYR A 597 19.76 13.20 22.76
C TYR A 597 18.44 13.99 22.73
N ASN A 598 18.10 14.65 23.85
CA ASN A 598 16.91 15.50 23.93
C ASN A 598 17.27 16.98 23.61
N PRO A 599 16.91 17.51 22.43
CA PRO A 599 17.25 18.87 22.04
C PRO A 599 16.56 19.94 22.89
N ILE A 600 15.41 19.63 23.50
CA ILE A 600 14.69 20.54 24.39
C ILE A 600 15.49 20.78 25.66
N THR A 601 16.09 19.73 26.25
CA THR A 601 16.92 19.84 27.45
C THR A 601 18.18 20.67 27.17
N GLU A 602 18.82 20.42 26.02
CA GLU A 602 20.03 21.18 25.62
C GLU A 602 19.72 22.68 25.45
N LEU A 603 18.69 23.03 24.68
CA LEU A 603 18.30 24.43 24.47
C LEU A 603 17.79 25.09 25.75
N SER A 604 17.16 24.34 26.66
CA SER A 604 16.75 24.91 27.97
C SER A 604 17.92 25.26 28.89
N SER A 605 19.08 24.62 28.67
CA SER A 605 20.31 24.92 29.43
C SER A 605 21.22 25.98 28.76
N ASP A 606 20.92 26.38 27.53
CA ASP A 606 21.68 27.35 26.76
C ASP A 606 21.16 28.77 27.03
N ASN A 607 21.98 29.62 27.70
CA ASN A 607 21.66 30.99 28.02
C ASN A 607 21.40 31.90 26.81
N SER A 608 21.60 31.40 25.60
CA SER A 608 21.34 32.12 24.35
C SER A 608 19.88 32.05 23.92
N PHE A 609 19.08 31.20 24.59
CA PHE A 609 17.70 30.94 24.24
C PHE A 609 16.74 31.13 25.40
N ASP A 610 15.71 31.92 25.15
CA ASP A 610 14.58 32.05 26.07
C ASP A 610 13.47 31.06 25.67
N ARG A 611 12.98 30.28 26.62
CA ARG A 611 11.81 29.46 26.44
C ARG A 611 10.56 30.33 26.49
N VAL A 612 9.96 30.59 25.33
CA VAL A 612 8.84 31.53 25.17
C VAL A 612 7.47 30.84 25.10
N TYR A 613 7.44 29.54 24.87
CA TYR A 613 6.20 28.77 24.82
C TYR A 613 6.44 27.31 25.22
N ASP A 614 5.44 26.70 25.87
CA ASP A 614 5.42 25.29 26.21
C ASP A 614 3.99 24.79 26.39
N SER A 615 3.61 23.81 25.57
CA SER A 615 2.32 23.13 25.65
C SER A 615 2.42 21.71 26.25
N GLY A 616 3.63 21.29 26.65
CA GLY A 616 3.91 19.89 27.03
C GLY A 616 4.21 18.97 25.83
N SER A 617 3.67 19.23 24.66
CA SER A 617 3.96 18.49 23.41
C SER A 617 4.81 19.26 22.41
N GLU A 618 4.83 20.58 22.51
CA GLU A 618 5.73 21.48 21.77
C GLU A 618 6.33 22.53 22.68
N VAL A 619 7.60 22.83 22.45
CA VAL A 619 8.33 23.88 23.16
C VAL A 619 8.93 24.82 22.12
N ALA A 620 8.76 26.13 22.32
CA ALA A 620 9.37 27.14 21.47
C ALA A 620 10.41 27.95 22.24
N PHE A 621 11.56 28.15 21.60
CA PHE A 621 12.70 28.89 22.08
C PHE A 621 12.99 30.07 21.16
N LEU A 622 13.23 31.25 21.73
CA LEU A 622 13.65 32.44 21.02
C LEU A 622 15.15 32.67 21.26
N ASN A 623 15.91 32.78 20.18
CA ASN A 623 17.32 33.17 20.29
C ASN A 623 17.45 34.68 20.62
N ILE A 624 18.03 35.03 21.77
CA ILE A 624 18.14 36.39 22.28
C ILE A 624 19.45 37.11 21.90
N ILE A 625 20.46 36.40 21.37
CA ILE A 625 21.81 36.96 21.18
C ILE A 625 21.92 37.92 19.99
N ASN A 626 20.94 38.03 19.08
CA ASN A 626 21.10 38.92 17.93
C ASN A 626 19.84 39.58 17.36
N PRO A 627 19.24 40.60 18.03
CA PRO A 627 18.19 41.39 17.38
C PRO A 627 18.73 42.39 16.34
N LYS A 628 20.05 42.66 16.29
CA LYS A 628 20.62 43.75 15.46
C LYS A 628 21.13 43.36 14.07
N SER A 629 21.20 42.09 13.68
CA SER A 629 21.70 41.69 12.35
C SER A 629 20.61 41.47 11.28
N GLN A 630 19.35 41.80 11.55
CA GLN A 630 18.24 41.65 10.60
C GLN A 630 18.12 42.79 9.58
N LYS A 631 19.07 43.76 9.57
CA LYS A 631 19.15 44.77 8.53
C LYS A 631 20.43 44.55 7.71
N LYS A 632 20.35 43.58 6.77
CA LYS A 632 21.12 43.61 5.52
C LYS A 632 20.53 42.60 4.53
#